data_69eaf9485916dd5c6e3b0ff7c204bf78
#
_entry.id   69eaf9485916dd5c6e3b0ff7c204bf78
#
_cell.length_a   1.000
_cell.length_b   1.000
_cell.length_c   1.000
_cell.angle_alpha   90.00
_cell.angle_beta   90.00
_cell.angle_gamma   90.00
#
_symmetry.space_group_name_H-M   'P 1'
#
loop_
_entity.id
_entity.type
_entity.pdbx_description
1 polymer ?
#
loop_
_entity_poly.entity_id
_entity_poly.type
_entity_poly.pdbx_seq_one_letter_code
_entity_poly.pdbx_strand_id
1 'polypeptide(L)'
;MFKSLSIKVIIFGFIFTFFSSFGQSFFLGLFNSSIRDALSISHGQFGSIYASATLLSSFILVWIGKKIDDFNILKFASYVIALLAISCFLFSKISSVAFLFLSIFLMRLSGQGLMSHTATTTISRFFEKTRGRALSTTWLGLSLAEFILPLLIIFLLTFVDWRNIWIVISIFVIIVLPIITFSLVKNIKLDSRETSTVKDGKRKNVKQWKRSEVLKDYRFYIICLTMLAMPSIATGTFVYQSFIVSSKKLGLLCNSSIIYGVFNFIISSLYEDRKSVVE
;
A
#
# COMPACT_ATOMS: atom_id res chain seq x y z
N MET A 1 -0.09 20.32 19.60
CA MET A 1 -1.40 19.62 19.69
C MET A 1 -2.11 19.77 18.35
N PHE A 2 -2.34 18.67 17.61
CA PHE A 2 -3.04 18.75 16.34
C PHE A 2 -4.50 19.18 16.55
N LYS A 3 -5.00 20.11 15.72
CA LYS A 3 -6.43 20.44 15.71
C LYS A 3 -7.25 19.17 15.35
N SER A 4 -8.48 19.05 15.85
CA SER A 4 -9.35 17.88 15.62
C SER A 4 -9.41 17.41 14.15
N LEU A 5 -9.38 18.34 13.20
CA LEU A 5 -9.35 18.04 11.76
C LEU A 5 -8.05 17.35 11.32
N SER A 6 -6.90 17.79 11.87
CA SER A 6 -5.59 17.19 11.55
C SER A 6 -5.49 15.73 12.00
N ILE A 7 -6.08 15.40 13.14
CA ILE A 7 -6.14 14.02 13.64
C ILE A 7 -6.97 13.15 12.70
N LYS A 8 -8.12 13.62 12.22
CA LYS A 8 -8.97 12.89 11.28
C LYS A 8 -8.24 12.57 9.97
N VAL A 9 -7.44 13.50 9.45
CA VAL A 9 -6.65 13.30 8.24
C VAL A 9 -5.56 12.25 8.46
N ILE A 10 -4.87 12.27 9.60
CA ILE A 10 -3.87 11.24 9.95
C ILE A 10 -4.53 9.86 10.09
N ILE A 11 -5.67 9.77 10.79
CA ILE A 11 -6.43 8.52 10.92
C ILE A 11 -6.87 8.00 9.55
N PHE A 12 -7.34 8.86 8.66
CA PHE A 12 -7.67 8.50 7.29
C PHE A 12 -6.46 7.89 6.56
N GLY A 13 -5.31 8.57 6.62
CA GLY A 13 -4.08 8.07 6.01
C GLY A 13 -3.64 6.73 6.60
N PHE A 14 -3.67 6.58 7.92
CA PHE A 14 -3.36 5.34 8.63
C PHE A 14 -4.26 4.18 8.20
N ILE A 15 -5.57 4.40 8.12
CA ILE A 15 -6.52 3.38 7.68
C ILE A 15 -6.27 2.99 6.22
N PHE A 16 -6.02 3.97 5.34
CA PHE A 16 -5.75 3.68 3.94
C PHE A 16 -4.44 2.91 3.74
N THR A 17 -3.39 3.20 4.50
CA THR A 17 -2.15 2.41 4.45
C THR A 17 -2.33 1.03 5.07
N PHE A 18 -3.10 0.90 6.16
CA PHE A 18 -3.44 -0.40 6.74
C PHE A 18 -4.15 -1.30 5.72
N PHE A 19 -5.20 -0.80 5.08
CA PHE A 19 -5.99 -1.57 4.11
C PHE A 19 -5.32 -1.70 2.73
N SER A 20 -4.30 -0.91 2.42
CA SER A 20 -3.45 -1.13 1.24
C SER A 20 -2.75 -2.49 1.28
N SER A 21 -2.63 -3.07 2.45
CA SER A 21 -2.01 -4.37 2.73
C SER A 21 -2.62 -5.51 1.93
N PHE A 22 -3.90 -5.46 1.61
CA PHE A 22 -4.55 -6.49 0.80
C PHE A 22 -3.93 -6.62 -0.59
N GLY A 23 -3.37 -5.54 -1.16
CA GLY A 23 -2.62 -5.57 -2.41
C GLY A 23 -1.10 -5.72 -2.26
N GLN A 24 -0.57 -5.83 -1.04
CA GLN A 24 0.87 -5.95 -0.80
C GLN A 24 1.39 -7.38 -0.97
N SER A 25 2.67 -7.49 -1.29
CA SER A 25 3.33 -8.77 -1.54
C SER A 25 3.29 -9.72 -0.35
N PHE A 26 3.45 -9.20 0.86
CA PHE A 26 3.44 -10.01 2.07
C PHE A 26 2.08 -10.68 2.30
N PHE A 27 0.99 -9.98 2.00
CA PHE A 27 -0.36 -10.50 2.19
C PHE A 27 -0.75 -11.49 1.10
N LEU A 28 -0.53 -11.14 -0.18
CA LEU A 28 -0.79 -12.03 -1.32
C LEU A 28 0.06 -13.30 -1.26
N GLY A 29 1.29 -13.20 -0.77
CA GLY A 29 2.20 -14.33 -0.60
C GLY A 29 1.72 -15.39 0.39
N LEU A 30 0.84 -15.05 1.35
CA LEU A 30 0.24 -16.02 2.28
C LEU A 30 -0.64 -17.07 1.55
N PHE A 31 -1.22 -16.68 0.44
CA PHE A 31 -2.12 -17.52 -0.36
C PHE A 31 -1.43 -18.21 -1.54
N ASN A 32 -0.10 -18.01 -1.72
CA ASN A 32 0.65 -18.53 -2.86
C ASN A 32 0.52 -20.05 -3.03
N SER A 33 0.73 -20.83 -1.95
CA SER A 33 0.58 -22.30 -2.01
C SER A 33 -0.83 -22.70 -2.41
N SER A 34 -1.84 -22.18 -1.73
CA SER A 34 -3.25 -22.51 -1.99
C SER A 34 -3.68 -22.19 -3.43
N ILE A 35 -3.20 -21.08 -3.99
CA ILE A 35 -3.50 -20.70 -5.38
C ILE A 35 -2.78 -21.63 -6.37
N ARG A 36 -1.50 -21.91 -6.13
CA ARG A 36 -0.74 -22.81 -7.02
C ARG A 36 -1.30 -24.21 -7.03
N ASP A 37 -1.68 -24.74 -5.88
CA ASP A 37 -2.29 -26.05 -5.74
C ASP A 37 -3.65 -26.10 -6.48
N ALA A 38 -4.47 -25.04 -6.33
CA ALA A 38 -5.76 -24.94 -7.00
C ALA A 38 -5.67 -24.83 -8.53
N LEU A 39 -4.59 -24.24 -9.06
CA LEU A 39 -4.38 -24.07 -10.51
C LEU A 39 -3.36 -25.04 -11.11
N SER A 40 -2.74 -25.90 -10.29
CA SER A 40 -1.68 -26.83 -10.69
C SER A 40 -0.52 -26.14 -11.42
N ILE A 41 -0.09 -24.95 -10.93
CA ILE A 41 0.99 -24.17 -11.52
C ILE A 41 2.27 -24.22 -10.68
N SER A 42 3.40 -24.12 -11.36
CA SER A 42 4.72 -24.14 -10.73
C SER A 42 5.03 -22.82 -10.00
N HIS A 43 6.05 -22.83 -9.13
CA HIS A 43 6.58 -21.62 -8.48
C HIS A 43 7.03 -20.55 -9.50
N GLY A 44 7.71 -20.98 -10.57
CA GLY A 44 8.18 -20.07 -11.61
C GLY A 44 7.03 -19.42 -12.39
N GLN A 45 5.99 -20.20 -12.73
CA GLN A 45 4.79 -19.66 -13.39
C GLN A 45 4.08 -18.64 -12.51
N PHE A 46 3.86 -18.94 -11.22
CA PHE A 46 3.27 -17.97 -10.30
C PHE A 46 4.10 -16.68 -10.20
N GLY A 47 5.42 -16.81 -10.05
CA GLY A 47 6.33 -15.67 -9.98
C GLY A 47 6.30 -14.79 -11.23
N SER A 48 6.27 -15.41 -12.42
CA SER A 48 6.18 -14.70 -13.71
C SER A 48 4.85 -13.96 -13.86
N ILE A 49 3.74 -14.59 -13.49
CA ILE A 49 2.40 -13.98 -13.49
C ILE A 49 2.37 -12.80 -12.52
N TYR A 50 2.89 -13.00 -11.31
CA TYR A 50 2.95 -11.97 -10.29
C TYR A 50 3.78 -10.76 -10.73
N ALA A 51 4.96 -10.99 -11.28
CA ALA A 51 5.85 -9.94 -11.75
C ALA A 51 5.23 -9.14 -12.91
N SER A 52 4.70 -9.81 -13.92
CA SER A 52 4.09 -9.17 -15.09
C SER A 52 2.83 -8.38 -14.72
N ALA A 53 1.96 -8.92 -13.87
CA ALA A 53 0.78 -8.21 -13.36
C ALA A 53 1.17 -6.98 -12.53
N THR A 54 2.22 -7.08 -11.70
CA THR A 54 2.74 -5.96 -10.90
C THR A 54 3.32 -4.86 -11.78
N LEU A 55 4.10 -5.21 -12.79
CA LEU A 55 4.66 -4.26 -13.75
C LEU A 55 3.56 -3.50 -14.49
N LEU A 56 2.54 -4.21 -14.99
CA LEU A 56 1.40 -3.60 -15.66
C LEU A 56 0.64 -2.64 -14.72
N SER A 57 0.41 -3.06 -13.47
CA SER A 57 -0.28 -2.22 -12.48
C SER A 57 0.49 -0.94 -12.17
N SER A 58 1.81 -1.04 -12.06
CA SER A 58 2.69 0.12 -11.80
C SER A 58 2.67 1.09 -12.97
N PHE A 59 2.64 0.58 -14.19
CA PHE A 59 2.56 1.39 -15.40
C PHE A 59 1.23 2.16 -15.46
N ILE A 60 0.11 1.48 -15.23
CA ILE A 60 -1.22 2.10 -15.25
C ILE A 60 -1.42 3.08 -14.08
N LEU A 61 -0.82 2.81 -12.93
CA LEU A 61 -0.89 3.69 -11.77
C LEU A 61 -0.42 5.12 -12.06
N VAL A 62 0.56 5.29 -12.95
CA VAL A 62 1.10 6.62 -13.34
C VAL A 62 0.01 7.52 -13.91
N TRP A 63 -0.95 6.96 -14.67
CA TRP A 63 -2.06 7.76 -15.25
C TRP A 63 -3.24 7.86 -14.29
N ILE A 64 -3.66 6.77 -13.68
CA ILE A 64 -4.81 6.77 -12.77
C ILE A 64 -4.49 7.58 -11.51
N GLY A 65 -3.28 7.47 -10.97
CA GLY A 65 -2.86 8.20 -9.78
C GLY A 65 -2.97 9.73 -9.93
N LYS A 66 -2.72 10.28 -11.13
CA LYS A 66 -2.89 11.70 -11.39
C LYS A 66 -4.33 12.21 -11.24
N LYS A 67 -5.31 11.33 -11.42
CA LYS A 67 -6.72 11.70 -11.30
C LYS A 67 -7.11 12.19 -9.91
N ILE A 68 -6.30 11.91 -8.88
CA ILE A 68 -6.50 12.49 -7.54
C ILE A 68 -6.44 14.03 -7.55
N ASP A 69 -5.78 14.62 -8.55
CA ASP A 69 -5.67 16.07 -8.72
C ASP A 69 -6.96 16.69 -9.24
N ASP A 70 -7.74 15.91 -9.99
CA ASP A 70 -8.94 16.36 -10.71
C ASP A 70 -10.23 16.10 -9.91
N PHE A 71 -10.19 15.13 -8.99
CA PHE A 71 -11.37 14.71 -8.22
C PHE A 71 -11.33 15.21 -6.76
N ASN A 72 -12.52 15.40 -6.19
CA ASN A 72 -12.64 15.55 -4.75
C ASN A 72 -12.12 14.26 -4.06
N ILE A 73 -11.33 14.44 -2.99
CA ILE A 73 -10.69 13.33 -2.27
C ILE A 73 -11.67 12.25 -1.84
N LEU A 74 -12.88 12.63 -1.40
CA LEU A 74 -13.91 11.68 -0.99
C LEU A 74 -14.37 10.81 -2.16
N LYS A 75 -14.61 11.43 -3.33
CA LYS A 75 -14.99 10.70 -4.55
C LYS A 75 -13.88 9.77 -5.01
N PHE A 76 -12.64 10.26 -5.05
CA PHE A 76 -11.50 9.45 -5.46
C PHE A 76 -11.30 8.26 -4.50
N ALA A 77 -11.32 8.51 -3.19
CA ALA A 77 -11.22 7.46 -2.17
C ALA A 77 -12.33 6.41 -2.31
N SER A 78 -13.57 6.82 -2.59
CA SER A 78 -14.69 5.90 -2.80
C SER A 78 -14.48 5.01 -4.03
N TYR A 79 -13.98 5.56 -5.13
CA TYR A 79 -13.63 4.76 -6.32
C TYR A 79 -12.51 3.75 -6.03
N VAL A 80 -11.51 4.15 -5.27
CA VAL A 80 -10.39 3.27 -4.90
C VAL A 80 -10.88 2.13 -3.99
N ILE A 81 -11.74 2.43 -3.01
CA ILE A 81 -12.34 1.43 -2.14
C ILE A 81 -13.21 0.44 -2.93
N ALA A 82 -14.06 0.94 -3.82
CA ALA A 82 -14.89 0.10 -4.68
C ALA A 82 -14.04 -0.83 -5.57
N LEU A 83 -12.97 -0.28 -6.18
CA LEU A 83 -12.04 -1.07 -6.99
C LEU A 83 -11.32 -2.13 -6.14
N LEU A 84 -10.91 -1.81 -4.91
CA LEU A 84 -10.29 -2.77 -4.00
C LEU A 84 -11.28 -3.88 -3.62
N ALA A 85 -12.52 -3.55 -3.28
CA ALA A 85 -13.53 -4.55 -2.95
C ALA A 85 -13.82 -5.50 -4.13
N ILE A 86 -13.97 -4.95 -5.34
CA ILE A 86 -14.13 -5.74 -6.57
C ILE A 86 -12.90 -6.63 -6.78
N SER A 87 -11.69 -6.10 -6.58
CA SER A 87 -10.45 -6.86 -6.72
C SER A 87 -10.39 -8.03 -5.73
N CYS A 88 -10.76 -7.83 -4.46
CA CYS A 88 -10.84 -8.89 -3.45
C CYS A 88 -11.88 -9.96 -3.84
N PHE A 89 -13.04 -9.54 -4.33
CA PHE A 89 -14.07 -10.48 -4.79
C PHE A 89 -13.59 -11.31 -5.98
N LEU A 90 -12.99 -10.68 -7.00
CA LEU A 90 -12.43 -11.38 -8.15
C LEU A 90 -11.31 -12.33 -7.72
N PHE A 91 -10.48 -11.94 -6.77
CA PHE A 91 -9.42 -12.79 -6.24
C PHE A 91 -9.97 -14.09 -5.61
N SER A 92 -11.15 -14.02 -4.96
CA SER A 92 -11.82 -15.21 -4.42
C SER A 92 -12.29 -16.20 -5.52
N LYS A 93 -12.49 -15.73 -6.74
CA LYS A 93 -13.05 -16.51 -7.87
C LYS A 93 -11.99 -17.00 -8.84
N ILE A 94 -10.70 -16.95 -8.49
CA ILE A 94 -9.61 -17.43 -9.35
C ILE A 94 -9.84 -18.89 -9.73
N SER A 95 -9.96 -19.14 -11.06
CA SER A 95 -10.19 -20.46 -11.65
C SER A 95 -9.27 -20.76 -12.83
N SER A 96 -8.53 -19.78 -13.32
CA SER A 96 -7.61 -19.93 -14.45
C SER A 96 -6.38 -19.00 -14.30
N VAL A 97 -5.33 -19.28 -15.05
CA VAL A 97 -4.10 -18.47 -15.08
C VAL A 97 -4.37 -17.04 -15.55
N ALA A 98 -5.22 -16.85 -16.55
CA ALA A 98 -5.60 -15.54 -17.05
C ALA A 98 -6.37 -14.74 -15.97
N PHE A 99 -7.24 -15.42 -15.24
CA PHE A 99 -8.00 -14.80 -14.15
C PHE A 99 -7.11 -14.47 -12.94
N LEU A 100 -6.12 -15.31 -12.66
CA LEU A 100 -5.08 -15.03 -11.66
C LEU A 100 -4.30 -13.76 -12.01
N PHE A 101 -3.84 -13.64 -13.26
CA PHE A 101 -3.14 -12.44 -13.72
C PHE A 101 -3.99 -11.18 -13.53
N LEU A 102 -5.25 -11.21 -13.99
CA LEU A 102 -6.18 -10.08 -13.84
C LEU A 102 -6.41 -9.72 -12.37
N SER A 103 -6.62 -10.72 -11.53
CA SER A 103 -6.87 -10.52 -10.10
C SER A 103 -5.66 -9.93 -9.39
N ILE A 104 -4.45 -10.43 -9.62
CA ILE A 104 -3.22 -9.86 -9.07
C ILE A 104 -3.02 -8.43 -9.58
N PHE A 105 -3.21 -8.20 -10.89
CA PHE A 105 -3.10 -6.86 -11.47
C PHE A 105 -4.02 -5.85 -10.77
N LEU A 106 -5.30 -6.19 -10.60
CA LEU A 106 -6.27 -5.31 -9.94
C LEU A 106 -5.96 -5.11 -8.45
N MET A 107 -5.54 -6.15 -7.74
CA MET A 107 -5.12 -6.07 -6.34
C MET A 107 -3.90 -5.17 -6.16
N ARG A 108 -2.89 -5.31 -7.01
CA ARG A 108 -1.70 -4.48 -7.01
C ARG A 108 -2.02 -3.02 -7.32
N LEU A 109 -2.89 -2.79 -8.30
CA LEU A 109 -3.32 -1.45 -8.69
C LEU A 109 -4.14 -0.78 -7.59
N SER A 110 -5.19 -1.45 -7.08
CA SER A 110 -6.10 -0.87 -6.10
C SER A 110 -5.49 -0.78 -4.71
N GLY A 111 -4.98 -1.89 -4.18
CA GLY A 111 -4.46 -1.98 -2.81
C GLY A 111 -3.11 -1.29 -2.67
N GLN A 112 -2.05 -1.89 -3.20
CA GLN A 112 -0.70 -1.31 -3.05
C GLN A 112 -0.56 0.06 -3.73
N GLY A 113 -1.10 0.20 -4.94
CA GLY A 113 -0.96 1.43 -5.73
C GLY A 113 -1.86 2.55 -5.22
N LEU A 114 -3.14 2.47 -5.54
CA LEU A 114 -4.07 3.59 -5.35
C LEU A 114 -4.39 3.90 -3.88
N MET A 115 -4.54 2.89 -3.01
CA MET A 115 -4.79 3.13 -1.57
C MET A 115 -3.61 3.89 -0.94
N SER A 116 -2.37 3.40 -1.12
CA SER A 116 -1.17 4.04 -0.59
C SER A 116 -0.94 5.42 -1.21
N HIS A 117 -1.20 5.57 -2.53
CA HIS A 117 -1.10 6.85 -3.23
C HIS A 117 -2.10 7.86 -2.69
N THR A 118 -3.35 7.46 -2.46
CA THR A 118 -4.40 8.32 -1.89
C THR A 118 -4.01 8.80 -0.50
N ALA A 119 -3.53 7.89 0.37
CA ALA A 119 -3.07 8.24 1.71
C ALA A 119 -1.92 9.26 1.66
N THR A 120 -0.83 8.93 0.98
CA THR A 120 0.39 9.75 0.95
C THR A 120 0.16 11.10 0.31
N THR A 121 -0.62 11.16 -0.77
CA THR A 121 -0.93 12.43 -1.45
C THR A 121 -1.79 13.33 -0.58
N THR A 122 -2.82 12.78 0.06
CA THR A 122 -3.71 13.53 0.96
C THR A 122 -2.92 14.11 2.15
N ILE A 123 -2.11 13.29 2.81
CA ILE A 123 -1.28 13.73 3.94
C ILE A 123 -0.26 14.78 3.50
N SER A 124 0.41 14.56 2.37
CA SER A 124 1.43 15.48 1.87
C SER A 124 0.88 16.86 1.48
N ARG A 125 -0.38 16.92 1.05
CA ARG A 125 -1.07 18.18 0.73
C ARG A 125 -1.59 18.89 1.96
N PHE A 126 -2.09 18.15 2.95
CA PHE A 126 -2.66 18.73 4.15
C PHE A 126 -1.58 19.22 5.12
N PHE A 127 -0.44 18.52 5.22
CA PHE A 127 0.64 18.82 6.16
C PHE A 127 1.89 19.34 5.43
N GLU A 128 1.97 20.64 5.13
CA GLU A 128 3.16 21.19 4.46
C GLU A 128 4.37 21.30 5.39
N LYS A 129 4.19 21.85 6.58
CA LYS A 129 5.29 22.08 7.55
C LYS A 129 5.72 20.82 8.31
N THR A 130 4.80 19.94 8.60
CA THR A 130 5.01 18.70 9.39
C THR A 130 4.84 17.43 8.56
N ARG A 131 5.06 17.53 7.23
CA ARG A 131 4.81 16.44 6.25
C ARG A 131 5.52 15.14 6.64
N GLY A 132 6.81 15.21 7.02
CA GLY A 132 7.59 14.02 7.35
C GLY A 132 6.99 13.26 8.53
N ARG A 133 6.66 13.97 9.62
CA ARG A 133 6.06 13.38 10.83
C ARG A 133 4.67 12.80 10.55
N ALA A 134 3.83 13.52 9.81
CA ALA A 134 2.50 13.06 9.43
C ALA A 134 2.54 11.82 8.51
N LEU A 135 3.47 11.75 7.56
CA LEU A 135 3.68 10.58 6.72
C LEU A 135 4.19 9.37 7.51
N SER A 136 5.14 9.55 8.42
CA SER A 136 5.63 8.47 9.28
C SER A 136 4.49 7.84 10.08
N THR A 137 3.67 8.66 10.76
CA THR A 137 2.50 8.18 11.51
C THR A 137 1.50 7.45 10.60
N THR A 138 1.30 7.94 9.38
CA THR A 138 0.43 7.29 8.39
C THR A 138 0.95 5.90 8.00
N TRP A 139 2.26 5.75 7.75
CA TRP A 139 2.86 4.47 7.37
C TRP A 139 2.90 3.44 8.50
N LEU A 140 2.76 3.84 9.77
CA LEU A 140 2.54 2.91 10.87
C LEU A 140 1.32 2.00 10.64
N GLY A 141 0.32 2.46 9.87
CA GLY A 141 -0.83 1.63 9.48
C GLY A 141 -0.41 0.40 8.68
N LEU A 142 0.50 0.55 7.71
CA LEU A 142 1.03 -0.60 6.97
C LEU A 142 1.85 -1.53 7.85
N SER A 143 2.74 -0.98 8.69
CA SER A 143 3.57 -1.79 9.60
C SER A 143 2.73 -2.58 10.60
N LEU A 144 1.65 -1.99 11.10
CA LEU A 144 0.70 -2.69 11.98
C LEU A 144 -0.02 -3.82 11.24
N ALA A 145 -0.40 -3.58 9.99
CA ALA A 145 -1.03 -4.61 9.16
C ALA A 145 -0.06 -5.75 8.82
N GLU A 146 1.21 -5.46 8.54
CA GLU A 146 2.27 -6.46 8.31
C GLU A 146 2.48 -7.36 9.54
N PHE A 147 2.26 -6.82 10.73
CA PHE A 147 2.35 -7.59 11.98
C PHE A 147 1.08 -8.40 12.26
N ILE A 148 -0.10 -7.80 12.21
CA ILE A 148 -1.36 -8.41 12.65
C ILE A 148 -1.95 -9.35 11.58
N LEU A 149 -2.01 -8.91 10.32
CA LEU A 149 -2.75 -9.64 9.30
C LEU A 149 -2.19 -11.03 8.99
N PRO A 150 -0.87 -11.27 8.91
CA PRO A 150 -0.35 -12.62 8.68
C PRO A 150 -0.75 -13.59 9.79
N LEU A 151 -0.70 -13.18 11.06
CA LEU A 151 -1.11 -14.00 12.20
C LEU A 151 -2.59 -14.38 12.09
N LEU A 152 -3.43 -13.38 11.81
CA LEU A 152 -4.87 -13.57 11.66
C LEU A 152 -5.20 -14.51 10.49
N ILE A 153 -4.58 -14.27 9.33
CA ILE A 153 -4.86 -15.06 8.12
C ILE A 153 -4.36 -16.49 8.25
N ILE A 154 -3.15 -16.71 8.78
CA ILE A 154 -2.63 -18.06 9.01
C ILE A 154 -3.57 -18.84 9.95
N PHE A 155 -4.04 -18.20 11.01
CA PHE A 155 -5.04 -18.79 11.92
C PHE A 155 -6.35 -19.11 11.19
N LEU A 156 -6.89 -18.17 10.42
CA LEU A 156 -8.14 -18.39 9.67
C LEU A 156 -8.04 -19.50 8.61
N LEU A 157 -6.90 -19.62 7.95
CA LEU A 157 -6.65 -20.66 6.95
C LEU A 157 -6.68 -22.09 7.53
N THR A 158 -6.59 -22.26 8.84
CA THR A 158 -6.76 -23.59 9.47
C THR A 158 -8.21 -24.03 9.53
N PHE A 159 -9.18 -23.12 9.45
CA PHE A 159 -10.61 -23.41 9.60
C PHE A 159 -11.44 -23.07 8.36
N VAL A 160 -10.96 -22.14 7.52
CA VAL A 160 -11.75 -21.55 6.44
C VAL A 160 -10.95 -21.62 5.13
N ASP A 161 -11.64 -22.03 4.06
CA ASP A 161 -11.04 -21.98 2.73
C ASP A 161 -10.64 -20.55 2.34
N TRP A 162 -9.49 -20.41 1.67
CA TRP A 162 -8.91 -19.13 1.31
C TRP A 162 -9.85 -18.26 0.44
N ARG A 163 -10.70 -18.86 -0.39
CA ARG A 163 -11.68 -18.14 -1.21
C ARG A 163 -12.72 -17.45 -0.35
N ASN A 164 -13.20 -18.11 0.69
CA ASN A 164 -14.17 -17.55 1.61
C ASN A 164 -13.57 -16.39 2.43
N ILE A 165 -12.30 -16.48 2.82
CA ILE A 165 -11.59 -15.38 3.49
C ILE A 165 -11.61 -14.13 2.59
N TRP A 166 -11.32 -14.27 1.28
CA TRP A 166 -11.34 -13.15 0.35
C TRP A 166 -12.74 -12.57 0.10
N ILE A 167 -13.79 -13.42 0.13
CA ILE A 167 -15.18 -12.94 0.08
C ILE A 167 -15.49 -12.07 1.31
N VAL A 168 -15.14 -12.54 2.51
CA VAL A 168 -15.34 -11.78 3.75
C VAL A 168 -14.58 -10.46 3.72
N ILE A 169 -13.32 -10.47 3.27
CA ILE A 169 -12.52 -9.23 3.09
C ILE A 169 -13.23 -8.27 2.13
N SER A 170 -13.73 -8.77 1.00
CA SER A 170 -14.43 -7.93 0.01
C SER A 170 -15.68 -7.25 0.61
N ILE A 171 -16.51 -8.01 1.32
CA ILE A 171 -17.70 -7.51 2.00
C ILE A 171 -17.32 -6.48 3.07
N PHE A 172 -16.30 -6.77 3.86
CA PHE A 172 -15.80 -5.84 4.87
C PHE A 172 -15.32 -4.52 4.25
N VAL A 173 -14.53 -4.59 3.19
CA VAL A 173 -13.99 -3.42 2.48
C VAL A 173 -15.12 -2.55 1.92
N ILE A 174 -16.11 -3.13 1.26
CA ILE A 174 -17.18 -2.36 0.60
C ILE A 174 -18.18 -1.75 1.60
N ILE A 175 -18.33 -2.33 2.79
CA ILE A 175 -19.27 -1.82 3.80
C ILE A 175 -18.55 -0.86 4.76
N VAL A 176 -17.44 -1.28 5.35
CA VAL A 176 -16.81 -0.59 6.48
C VAL A 176 -15.99 0.61 6.03
N LEU A 177 -15.17 0.44 4.98
CA LEU A 177 -14.28 1.53 4.56
C LEU A 177 -14.99 2.78 4.04
N PRO A 178 -16.09 2.71 3.27
CA PRO A 178 -16.81 3.92 2.86
C PRO A 178 -17.38 4.70 4.05
N ILE A 179 -17.93 3.99 5.05
CA ILE A 179 -18.52 4.62 6.25
C ILE A 179 -17.42 5.39 7.01
N ILE A 180 -16.29 4.74 7.27
CA ILE A 180 -15.16 5.36 7.96
C ILE A 180 -14.61 6.53 7.15
N THR A 181 -14.38 6.34 5.85
CA THR A 181 -13.84 7.38 4.96
C THR A 181 -14.75 8.60 4.92
N PHE A 182 -16.05 8.39 4.78
CA PHE A 182 -17.03 9.48 4.78
C PHE A 182 -17.00 10.26 6.11
N SER A 183 -16.97 9.58 7.25
CA SER A 183 -16.94 10.23 8.57
C SER A 183 -15.66 11.06 8.80
N LEU A 184 -14.53 10.62 8.24
CA LEU A 184 -13.23 11.29 8.42
C LEU A 184 -13.03 12.44 7.43
N VAL A 185 -13.46 12.28 6.16
CA VAL A 185 -13.06 13.14 5.04
C VAL A 185 -14.15 14.11 4.58
N LYS A 186 -15.42 13.91 4.95
CA LYS A 186 -16.57 14.73 4.49
C LYS A 186 -16.33 16.25 4.57
N ASN A 187 -15.63 16.72 5.60
CA ASN A 187 -15.42 18.15 5.85
C ASN A 187 -14.02 18.64 5.45
N ILE A 188 -13.22 17.80 4.76
CA ILE A 188 -11.87 18.16 4.34
C ILE A 188 -11.97 18.76 2.94
N LYS A 189 -11.81 20.08 2.85
CA LYS A 189 -11.53 20.77 1.60
C LYS A 189 -10.00 20.74 1.43
N LEU A 190 -9.50 19.90 0.56
CA LEU A 190 -8.16 20.05 0.01
C LEU A 190 -8.31 21.08 -1.10
N ASP A 191 -7.88 22.31 -0.83
CA ASP A 191 -7.84 23.33 -1.87
C ASP A 191 -6.99 22.81 -3.01
N SER A 192 -7.65 22.59 -4.15
CA SER A 192 -6.99 22.31 -5.40
C SER A 192 -6.11 23.52 -5.72
N ARG A 193 -4.79 23.37 -5.47
CA ARG A 193 -3.73 24.28 -5.91
C ARG A 193 -4.02 25.79 -5.79
N GLU A 194 -4.50 26.26 -4.67
CA GLU A 194 -4.12 27.61 -4.31
C GLU A 194 -2.62 27.54 -4.00
N THR A 195 -1.84 27.95 -4.98
CA THR A 195 -0.50 28.48 -4.75
C THR A 195 -0.63 29.35 -3.52
N SER A 196 -0.20 28.82 -2.37
CA SER A 196 -0.05 29.64 -1.19
C SER A 196 0.84 30.80 -1.61
N THR A 197 0.21 31.91 -1.91
CA THR A 197 0.87 33.21 -1.90
C THR A 197 1.39 33.35 -0.48
N VAL A 198 2.60 32.88 -0.27
CA VAL A 198 3.36 33.18 0.94
C VAL A 198 3.48 34.71 0.96
N LYS A 199 2.63 35.33 1.76
CA LYS A 199 2.88 36.67 2.26
C LYS A 199 4.08 36.56 3.19
N ASP A 200 5.24 36.42 2.61
CA ASP A 200 6.52 36.82 3.19
C ASP A 200 7.62 36.68 2.13
N GLY A 201 8.21 37.80 1.79
CA GLY A 201 9.08 38.04 0.67
C GLY A 201 10.46 37.38 0.71
N LYS A 202 10.54 36.05 0.73
CA LYS A 202 11.74 35.31 0.32
C LYS A 202 11.35 33.95 -0.27
N ARG A 203 10.83 33.98 -1.52
CA ARG A 203 10.88 32.78 -2.35
C ARG A 203 12.35 32.47 -2.63
N LYS A 204 12.92 31.47 -1.96
CA LYS A 204 14.06 30.77 -2.56
C LYS A 204 13.56 30.22 -3.88
N ASN A 205 14.15 30.68 -4.99
CA ASN A 205 13.90 30.13 -6.33
C ASN A 205 14.30 28.65 -6.35
N VAL A 206 13.39 27.78 -5.92
CA VAL A 206 13.61 26.33 -6.03
C VAL A 206 13.39 25.99 -7.50
N LYS A 207 14.46 25.56 -8.17
CA LYS A 207 14.41 25.15 -9.58
C LYS A 207 13.34 24.07 -9.74
N GLN A 208 12.34 24.36 -10.55
CA GLN A 208 11.30 23.40 -10.95
C GLN A 208 11.87 22.52 -12.07
N TRP A 209 12.24 21.29 -11.74
CA TRP A 209 12.78 20.34 -12.70
C TRP A 209 11.71 19.86 -13.68
N LYS A 210 11.97 19.93 -14.97
CA LYS A 210 11.16 19.29 -16.00
C LYS A 210 11.48 17.80 -16.08
N ARG A 211 10.50 16.97 -16.43
CA ARG A 211 10.67 15.52 -16.56
C ARG A 211 11.84 15.15 -17.48
N SER A 212 12.00 15.86 -18.58
CA SER A 212 13.11 15.67 -19.54
C SER A 212 14.48 15.99 -18.95
N GLU A 213 14.61 16.94 -18.03
CA GLU A 213 15.86 17.29 -17.36
C GLU A 213 16.25 16.19 -16.37
N VAL A 214 15.28 15.66 -15.59
CA VAL A 214 15.51 14.58 -14.63
C VAL A 214 15.96 13.31 -15.35
N LEU A 215 15.30 12.95 -16.47
CA LEU A 215 15.64 11.75 -17.25
C LEU A 215 17.03 11.85 -17.94
N LYS A 216 17.60 13.05 -18.12
CA LYS A 216 18.94 13.24 -18.67
C LYS A 216 20.04 13.19 -17.59
N ASP A 217 19.68 13.28 -16.30
CA ASP A 217 20.65 13.26 -15.22
C ASP A 217 20.96 11.81 -14.81
N TYR A 218 22.22 11.40 -14.93
CA TYR A 218 22.66 10.03 -14.55
C TYR A 218 22.44 9.73 -13.06
N ARG A 219 22.45 10.75 -12.20
CA ARG A 219 22.20 10.61 -10.75
C ARG A 219 20.81 10.04 -10.47
N PHE A 220 19.82 10.38 -11.32
CA PHE A 220 18.48 9.81 -11.24
C PHE A 220 18.51 8.27 -11.36
N TYR A 221 19.27 7.73 -12.30
CA TYR A 221 19.36 6.29 -12.51
C TYR A 221 20.10 5.57 -11.37
N ILE A 222 21.15 6.19 -10.81
CA ILE A 222 21.85 5.64 -9.63
C ILE A 222 20.90 5.58 -8.43
N ILE A 223 20.13 6.65 -8.18
CA ILE A 223 19.12 6.66 -7.09
C ILE A 223 18.04 5.61 -7.35
N CYS A 224 17.54 5.48 -8.57
CA CYS A 224 16.56 4.44 -8.92
C CYS A 224 17.12 3.04 -8.68
N LEU A 225 18.36 2.77 -9.06
CA LEU A 225 18.99 1.47 -8.89
C LEU A 225 19.18 1.11 -7.40
N THR A 226 19.64 2.05 -6.60
CA THR A 226 19.79 1.84 -5.14
C THR A 226 18.43 1.63 -4.46
N MET A 227 17.40 2.35 -4.86
CA MET A 227 16.05 2.19 -4.32
C MET A 227 15.37 0.90 -4.79
N LEU A 228 15.83 0.28 -5.87
CA LEU A 228 15.25 -0.96 -6.41
C LEU A 228 15.64 -2.20 -5.61
N ALA A 229 16.81 -2.22 -4.98
CA ALA A 229 17.36 -3.39 -4.31
C ALA A 229 16.46 -3.88 -3.17
N MET A 230 16.09 -2.99 -2.26
CA MET A 230 15.29 -3.34 -1.08
C MET A 230 13.88 -3.88 -1.44
N PRO A 231 13.08 -3.21 -2.28
CA PRO A 231 11.79 -3.74 -2.70
C PRO A 231 11.88 -5.06 -3.46
N SER A 232 12.92 -5.27 -4.26
CA SER A 232 13.11 -6.52 -5.01
C SER A 232 13.35 -7.71 -4.06
N ILE A 233 14.25 -7.55 -3.09
CA ILE A 233 14.54 -8.59 -2.08
C ILE A 233 13.29 -8.85 -1.22
N ALA A 234 12.66 -7.81 -0.70
CA ALA A 234 11.47 -7.93 0.13
C ALA A 234 10.31 -8.61 -0.62
N THR A 235 10.04 -8.19 -1.85
CA THR A 235 8.97 -8.79 -2.66
C THR A 235 9.24 -10.26 -2.96
N GLY A 236 10.47 -10.61 -3.34
CA GLY A 236 10.85 -12.01 -3.57
C GLY A 236 10.67 -12.86 -2.31
N THR A 237 11.14 -12.38 -1.17
CA THR A 237 10.98 -13.07 0.11
C THR A 237 9.50 -13.26 0.47
N PHE A 238 8.68 -12.23 0.33
CA PHE A 238 7.26 -12.30 0.68
C PHE A 238 6.45 -13.20 -0.26
N VAL A 239 6.71 -13.15 -1.55
CA VAL A 239 6.00 -13.99 -2.53
C VAL A 239 6.26 -15.48 -2.28
N TYR A 240 7.48 -15.83 -1.87
CA TYR A 240 7.88 -17.21 -1.63
C TYR A 240 7.95 -17.60 -0.15
N GLN A 241 7.44 -16.76 0.78
CA GLN A 241 7.54 -16.98 2.22
C GLN A 241 7.00 -18.36 2.66
N SER A 242 5.85 -18.79 2.13
CA SER A 242 5.26 -20.09 2.46
C SER A 242 6.18 -21.25 2.05
N PHE A 243 6.82 -21.16 0.89
CA PHE A 243 7.80 -22.14 0.44
C PHE A 243 9.06 -22.15 1.31
N ILE A 244 9.59 -20.97 1.68
CA ILE A 244 10.77 -20.84 2.53
C ILE A 244 10.51 -21.44 3.90
N VAL A 245 9.36 -21.13 4.51
CA VAL A 245 8.99 -21.66 5.84
C VAL A 245 8.84 -23.17 5.80
N SER A 246 8.15 -23.74 4.79
CA SER A 246 7.95 -25.17 4.67
C SER A 246 9.25 -25.93 4.34
N SER A 247 10.08 -25.44 3.44
CA SER A 247 11.33 -26.09 3.04
C SER A 247 12.38 -26.12 4.15
N LYS A 248 12.39 -25.11 5.01
CA LYS A 248 13.31 -24.99 6.16
C LYS A 248 12.73 -25.57 7.45
N LYS A 249 11.50 -26.14 7.42
CA LYS A 249 10.80 -26.66 8.61
C LYS A 249 10.73 -25.64 9.76
N LEU A 250 10.61 -24.36 9.42
CA LEU A 250 10.48 -23.27 10.38
C LEU A 250 9.06 -23.26 10.95
N GLY A 251 8.93 -22.96 12.23
CA GLY A 251 7.60 -22.82 12.86
C GLY A 251 6.81 -21.63 12.27
N LEU A 252 5.50 -21.65 12.44
CA LEU A 252 4.57 -20.62 11.94
C LEU A 252 4.96 -19.18 12.36
N LEU A 253 5.61 -19.03 13.52
CA LEU A 253 6.08 -17.74 14.02
C LEU A 253 7.29 -17.17 13.26
N CYS A 254 7.96 -17.99 12.45
CA CYS A 254 9.09 -17.56 11.61
C CYS A 254 8.65 -17.05 10.24
N ASN A 255 7.38 -16.62 10.09
CA ASN A 255 6.93 -15.97 8.87
C ASN A 255 7.68 -14.65 8.67
N SER A 256 8.33 -14.50 7.53
CA SER A 256 9.13 -13.32 7.19
C SER A 256 8.33 -12.01 7.29
N SER A 257 7.03 -12.03 7.02
CA SER A 257 6.15 -10.87 7.16
C SER A 257 6.03 -10.37 8.59
N ILE A 258 5.92 -11.30 9.56
CA ILE A 258 5.77 -10.96 10.98
C ILE A 258 7.05 -10.30 11.48
N ILE A 259 8.21 -10.91 11.18
CA ILE A 259 9.52 -10.37 11.58
C ILE A 259 9.75 -9.00 10.95
N TYR A 260 9.43 -8.85 9.66
CA TYR A 260 9.58 -7.59 8.95
C TYR A 260 8.64 -6.51 9.49
N GLY A 261 7.38 -6.86 9.79
CA GLY A 261 6.40 -5.95 10.39
C GLY A 261 6.82 -5.44 11.77
N VAL A 262 7.31 -6.34 12.65
CA VAL A 262 7.84 -5.95 13.97
C VAL A 262 9.04 -5.01 13.82
N PHE A 263 9.98 -5.34 12.93
CA PHE A 263 11.18 -4.55 12.72
C PHE A 263 10.85 -3.16 12.16
N ASN A 264 9.96 -3.07 11.17
CA ASN A 264 9.50 -1.80 10.63
C ASN A 264 8.72 -0.96 11.64
N PHE A 265 7.88 -1.58 12.46
CA PHE A 265 7.15 -0.90 13.52
C PHE A 265 8.10 -0.27 14.54
N ILE A 266 9.10 -1.03 15.02
CA ILE A 266 10.11 -0.56 15.96
C ILE A 266 10.94 0.58 15.35
N ILE A 267 11.44 0.41 14.12
CA ILE A 267 12.25 1.44 13.45
C ILE A 267 11.44 2.72 13.22
N SER A 268 10.20 2.61 12.74
CA SER A 268 9.35 3.77 12.50
C SER A 268 9.07 4.53 13.79
N SER A 269 8.80 3.81 14.89
CA SER A 269 8.60 4.41 16.21
C SER A 269 9.85 5.11 16.74
N LEU A 270 11.03 4.49 16.61
CA LEU A 270 12.31 5.08 17.02
C LEU A 270 12.70 6.31 16.19
N TYR A 271 12.33 6.33 14.89
CA TYR A 271 12.63 7.47 14.02
C TYR A 271 11.74 8.68 14.33
N GLU A 272 10.53 8.46 14.81
CA GLU A 272 9.62 9.51 15.25
C GLU A 272 10.15 10.19 16.53
N ASP A 273 10.71 9.40 17.44
CA ASP A 273 11.25 9.87 18.72
C ASP A 273 12.55 10.70 18.55
N ARG A 274 13.43 10.32 17.63
CA ARG A 274 14.68 11.07 17.37
C ARG A 274 14.46 12.48 16.80
N LYS A 275 13.40 12.72 16.05
CA LYS A 275 13.08 14.06 15.53
C LYS A 275 12.47 15.00 16.56
N SER A 276 11.88 14.44 17.63
CA SER A 276 11.35 15.26 18.74
C SER A 276 12.45 15.79 19.67
N VAL A 277 13.67 15.25 19.60
CA VAL A 277 14.83 15.63 20.45
C VAL A 277 15.74 16.65 19.76
N VAL A 278 15.60 16.89 18.46
CA VAL A 278 16.47 17.77 17.65
C VAL A 278 15.78 19.10 17.28
N GLU A 279 14.50 19.31 17.66
CA GLU A 279 13.78 20.59 17.62
C GLU A 279 13.61 21.13 19.03
#